data_638d810c09d5951b040a15a103ed3d57
#
_entry.id   638d810c09d5951b040a15a103ed3d57
#
_cell.length_a   1.000
_cell.length_b   1.000
_cell.length_c   1.000
_cell.angle_alpha   90.00
_cell.angle_beta   90.00
_cell.angle_gamma   90.00
#
_symmetry.space_group_name_H-M   'P 1'
#
loop_
_entity.id
_entity.type
_entity.pdbx_description
1 polymer ?
#
loop_
_entity_poly.entity_id
_entity_poly.type
_entity_poly.pdbx_seq_one_letter_code
_entity_poly.pdbx_strand_id
1 'polypeptide(L)'
;MLAACNNANKQQASAQAAKQPTAQDTSVYEHEYLGKVGDMAPDFTLQYTDGTEFTLSEQRGKVVMLQFTASWCGICRGEMPHIESRIWQPHKDDTDFVLVGVDREEPREVVEEYTAKIGTTYPMLLDEKGDVFASYALRKSGITRNVLIDRDGRIVKLTRRFVEPEFNDLVATIDSLLAK
;
A
#
# COMPACT_ATOMS: atom_id res chain seq x y z
N MET A 1 -17.70 -37.67 46.48
CA MET A 1 -17.26 -37.99 45.08
C MET A 1 -17.12 -36.65 44.35
N LEU A 2 -15.92 -36.38 43.91
CA LEU A 2 -15.50 -35.08 43.38
C LEU A 2 -15.94 -34.90 41.94
N ALA A 3 -16.57 -33.74 41.62
CA ALA A 3 -16.77 -33.27 40.27
C ALA A 3 -15.69 -32.23 39.94
N ALA A 4 -14.87 -32.55 38.93
CA ALA A 4 -13.84 -31.65 38.45
C ALA A 4 -14.43 -30.67 37.44
N CYS A 5 -14.34 -29.38 37.72
CA CYS A 5 -14.65 -28.30 36.78
C CYS A 5 -13.42 -28.04 35.88
N ASN A 6 -13.57 -28.28 34.59
CA ASN A 6 -12.60 -27.97 33.58
C ASN A 6 -12.84 -26.53 33.10
N ASN A 7 -11.92 -25.63 33.44
CA ASN A 7 -11.97 -24.23 33.07
C ASN A 7 -11.20 -24.05 31.75
N ALA A 8 -11.92 -23.98 30.64
CA ALA A 8 -11.34 -23.69 29.33
C ALA A 8 -11.10 -22.19 29.21
N ASN A 9 -9.83 -21.80 29.35
CA ASN A 9 -9.35 -20.44 29.19
C ASN A 9 -9.37 -20.05 27.70
N LYS A 10 -10.39 -19.31 27.28
CA LYS A 10 -10.42 -18.64 25.97
C LYS A 10 -9.53 -17.40 26.07
N GLN A 11 -8.30 -17.51 25.59
CA GLN A 11 -7.47 -16.36 25.31
C GLN A 11 -8.06 -15.63 24.11
N GLN A 12 -8.76 -14.53 24.37
CA GLN A 12 -9.08 -13.53 23.37
C GLN A 12 -7.78 -12.78 23.01
N ALA A 13 -7.30 -13.02 21.80
CA ALA A 13 -6.29 -12.16 21.19
C ALA A 13 -6.93 -10.79 20.92
N SER A 14 -6.68 -9.84 21.80
CA SER A 14 -7.04 -8.44 21.58
C SER A 14 -6.11 -7.88 20.50
N ALA A 15 -6.66 -7.61 19.31
CA ALA A 15 -6.01 -6.78 18.31
C ALA A 15 -5.76 -5.40 18.94
N GLN A 16 -4.51 -5.14 19.33
CA GLN A 16 -4.09 -3.81 19.75
C GLN A 16 -4.07 -2.92 18.50
N ALA A 17 -5.11 -2.08 18.36
CA ALA A 17 -5.07 -0.98 17.42
C ALA A 17 -3.85 -0.11 17.74
N ALA A 18 -2.89 -0.05 16.81
CA ALA A 18 -1.71 0.79 16.95
C ALA A 18 -2.16 2.25 17.15
N LYS A 19 -1.76 2.84 18.27
CA LYS A 19 -2.09 4.22 18.62
C LYS A 19 -1.43 5.13 17.60
N GLN A 20 -2.21 5.89 16.83
CA GLN A 20 -1.66 6.86 15.88
C GLN A 20 -0.80 7.89 16.62
N PRO A 21 0.40 8.22 16.11
CA PRO A 21 1.23 9.27 16.69
C PRO A 21 0.50 10.63 16.61
N THR A 22 0.67 11.45 17.63
CA THR A 22 0.09 12.80 17.69
C THR A 22 0.84 13.74 16.75
N ALA A 23 0.22 14.85 16.36
CA ALA A 23 0.76 15.84 15.41
C ALA A 23 2.16 16.40 15.78
N GLN A 24 2.65 16.17 16.99
CA GLN A 24 3.98 16.61 17.48
C GLN A 24 5.11 15.64 17.08
N ASP A 25 4.78 14.42 16.65
CA ASP A 25 5.76 13.39 16.27
C ASP A 25 6.12 13.41 14.77
N THR A 26 5.46 14.29 14.01
CA THR A 26 5.55 14.36 12.53
C THR A 26 6.84 14.99 12.00
N SER A 27 7.64 15.64 12.88
CA SER A 27 8.96 16.17 12.49
C SER A 27 10.00 15.06 12.17
N VAL A 28 9.67 13.81 12.49
CA VAL A 28 10.55 12.64 12.27
C VAL A 28 10.26 11.98 10.92
N TYR A 29 9.09 12.20 10.34
CA TYR A 29 8.63 11.51 9.13
C TYR A 29 8.56 12.45 7.94
N GLU A 30 9.45 12.23 7.00
CA GLU A 30 9.46 12.96 5.74
C GLU A 30 8.10 12.82 5.05
N HIS A 31 7.54 13.94 4.57
CA HIS A 31 6.27 13.96 3.85
C HIS A 31 5.04 13.37 4.57
N GLU A 32 4.98 13.43 5.90
CA GLU A 32 3.84 12.94 6.70
C GLU A 32 3.64 11.41 6.65
N TYR A 33 4.64 10.63 6.28
CA TYR A 33 4.64 9.20 6.45
C TYR A 33 4.74 8.81 7.94
N LEU A 34 4.15 7.68 8.33
CA LEU A 34 4.25 7.09 9.68
C LEU A 34 5.36 6.05 9.79
N GLY A 35 6.08 5.79 8.71
CA GLY A 35 7.24 4.91 8.63
C GLY A 35 8.32 5.53 7.77
N LYS A 36 9.51 4.94 7.81
CA LYS A 36 10.69 5.36 7.04
C LYS A 36 11.31 4.18 6.30
N VAL A 37 12.23 4.47 5.41
CA VAL A 37 13.05 3.45 4.75
C VAL A 37 13.80 2.62 5.80
N GLY A 38 13.74 1.29 5.67
CA GLY A 38 14.26 0.29 6.58
C GLY A 38 13.23 -0.29 7.56
N ASP A 39 12.11 0.38 7.81
CA ASP A 39 11.04 -0.14 8.67
C ASP A 39 10.30 -1.29 7.96
N MET A 40 9.71 -2.18 8.76
CA MET A 40 8.76 -3.17 8.24
C MET A 40 7.49 -2.44 7.78
N ALA A 41 7.04 -2.76 6.55
CA ALA A 41 5.78 -2.23 6.05
C ALA A 41 4.61 -2.71 6.92
N PRO A 42 3.69 -1.83 7.35
CA PRO A 42 2.46 -2.22 8.03
C PRO A 42 1.69 -3.27 7.24
N ASP A 43 1.37 -4.40 7.86
CA ASP A 43 0.60 -5.47 7.22
C ASP A 43 -0.88 -5.11 7.14
N PHE A 44 -1.53 -5.59 6.09
CA PHE A 44 -2.96 -5.38 5.89
C PHE A 44 -3.56 -6.44 4.96
N THR A 45 -4.88 -6.58 5.03
CA THR A 45 -5.69 -7.33 4.07
C THR A 45 -6.78 -6.42 3.52
N LEU A 46 -6.89 -6.34 2.19
CA LEU A 46 -7.92 -5.61 1.46
C LEU A 46 -8.49 -6.50 0.34
N GLN A 47 -9.63 -6.10 -0.21
CA GLN A 47 -10.20 -6.73 -1.40
C GLN A 47 -9.79 -5.98 -2.67
N TYR A 48 -9.54 -6.75 -3.72
CA TYR A 48 -9.50 -6.24 -5.08
C TYR A 48 -10.90 -5.83 -5.58
N THR A 49 -10.94 -5.10 -6.67
CA THR A 49 -12.21 -4.75 -7.33
C THR A 49 -13.00 -5.98 -7.80
N ASP A 50 -12.37 -7.12 -8.04
CA ASP A 50 -13.04 -8.38 -8.36
C ASP A 50 -13.58 -9.15 -7.14
N GLY A 51 -13.31 -8.66 -5.92
CA GLY A 51 -13.74 -9.25 -4.66
C GLY A 51 -12.79 -10.29 -4.07
N THR A 52 -11.70 -10.65 -4.75
CA THR A 52 -10.66 -11.50 -4.17
C THR A 52 -9.84 -10.74 -3.12
N GLU A 53 -9.17 -11.45 -2.22
CA GLU A 53 -8.39 -10.84 -1.14
C GLU A 53 -6.90 -10.72 -1.50
N PHE A 54 -6.30 -9.65 -1.01
CA PHE A 54 -4.87 -9.40 -1.01
C PHE A 54 -4.40 -9.19 0.42
N THR A 55 -3.37 -9.94 0.84
CA THR A 55 -2.68 -9.73 2.11
C THR A 55 -1.22 -9.41 1.83
N LEU A 56 -0.71 -8.29 2.36
CA LEU A 56 0.66 -7.85 2.09
C LEU A 56 1.70 -8.84 2.61
N SER A 57 1.51 -9.43 3.79
CA SER A 57 2.45 -10.39 4.36
C SER A 57 2.56 -11.70 3.56
N GLU A 58 1.55 -12.04 2.75
CA GLU A 58 1.59 -13.19 1.84
C GLU A 58 2.45 -12.95 0.59
N GLN A 59 2.87 -11.69 0.35
CA GLN A 59 3.74 -11.33 -0.76
C GLN A 59 5.23 -11.41 -0.42
N ARG A 60 5.59 -11.97 0.73
CA ARG A 60 7.01 -12.16 1.09
C ARG A 60 7.75 -12.96 0.01
N GLY A 61 8.99 -12.57 -0.26
CA GLY A 61 9.78 -13.09 -1.39
C GLY A 61 9.65 -12.28 -2.67
N LYS A 62 8.66 -11.38 -2.77
CA LYS A 62 8.45 -10.50 -3.93
C LYS A 62 8.77 -9.05 -3.60
N VAL A 63 9.10 -8.29 -4.63
CA VAL A 63 9.15 -6.82 -4.59
C VAL A 63 7.72 -6.30 -4.73
N VAL A 64 7.27 -5.47 -3.81
CA VAL A 64 5.90 -4.94 -3.81
C VAL A 64 5.90 -3.42 -3.92
N MET A 65 5.13 -2.88 -4.84
CA MET A 65 4.84 -1.45 -4.91
C MET A 65 3.38 -1.18 -4.57
N LEU A 66 3.14 -0.35 -3.57
CA LEU A 66 1.82 0.18 -3.23
C LEU A 66 1.72 1.60 -3.77
N GLN A 67 0.70 1.90 -4.58
CA GLN A 67 0.35 3.26 -4.97
C GLN A 67 -0.94 3.68 -4.26
N PHE A 68 -0.89 4.69 -3.40
CA PHE A 68 -2.10 5.27 -2.80
C PHE A 68 -2.72 6.31 -3.74
N THR A 69 -4.02 6.14 -4.02
CA THR A 69 -4.74 6.92 -5.02
C THR A 69 -6.21 7.16 -4.64
N ALA A 70 -6.89 8.03 -5.38
CA ALA A 70 -8.34 8.23 -5.37
C ALA A 70 -8.77 8.95 -6.66
N SER A 71 -10.03 8.80 -7.06
CA SER A 71 -10.58 9.41 -8.28
C SER A 71 -10.52 10.94 -8.27
N TRP A 72 -10.72 11.56 -7.11
CA TRP A 72 -10.67 13.02 -6.90
C TRP A 72 -9.24 13.60 -6.89
N CYS A 73 -8.21 12.75 -6.82
CA CYS A 73 -6.82 13.16 -6.73
C CYS A 73 -6.24 13.47 -8.13
N GLY A 74 -6.18 14.75 -8.50
CA GLY A 74 -5.65 15.17 -9.81
C GLY A 74 -4.19 14.78 -10.05
N ILE A 75 -3.33 14.83 -9.01
CA ILE A 75 -1.91 14.44 -9.13
C ILE A 75 -1.81 12.92 -9.33
N CYS A 76 -2.61 12.12 -8.62
CA CYS A 76 -2.62 10.66 -8.79
C CYS A 76 -2.99 10.27 -10.22
N ARG A 77 -4.06 10.90 -10.76
CA ARG A 77 -4.49 10.66 -12.15
C ARG A 77 -3.43 11.06 -13.17
N GLY A 78 -2.62 12.06 -12.87
CA GLY A 78 -1.46 12.44 -13.71
C GLY A 78 -0.30 11.46 -13.63
N GLU A 79 -0.07 10.83 -12.46
CA GLU A 79 0.99 9.85 -12.23
C GLU A 79 0.66 8.47 -12.81
N MET A 80 -0.61 8.03 -12.73
CA MET A 80 -1.04 6.67 -13.08
C MET A 80 -0.67 6.23 -14.50
N PRO A 81 -0.77 7.05 -15.56
CA PRO A 81 -0.30 6.67 -16.89
C PRO A 81 1.20 6.42 -16.98
N HIS A 82 2.00 7.09 -16.15
CA HIS A 82 3.45 6.87 -16.07
C HIS A 82 3.75 5.56 -15.32
N ILE A 83 3.04 5.26 -14.25
CA ILE A 83 3.13 3.96 -13.56
C ILE A 83 2.73 2.84 -14.51
N GLU A 84 1.61 2.99 -15.23
CA GLU A 84 1.14 2.01 -16.21
C GLU A 84 2.21 1.71 -17.25
N SER A 85 2.74 2.75 -17.93
CA SER A 85 3.63 2.57 -19.07
C SER A 85 5.07 2.21 -18.69
N ARG A 86 5.57 2.69 -17.52
CA ARG A 86 7.00 2.62 -17.17
C ARG A 86 7.31 1.63 -16.07
N ILE A 87 6.29 1.18 -15.32
CA ILE A 87 6.44 0.20 -14.24
C ILE A 87 5.60 -1.04 -14.53
N TRP A 88 4.29 -0.89 -14.70
CA TRP A 88 3.41 -2.03 -14.84
C TRP A 88 3.63 -2.82 -16.12
N GLN A 89 3.54 -2.19 -17.29
CA GLN A 89 3.66 -2.89 -18.56
C GLN A 89 5.01 -3.61 -18.74
N PRO A 90 6.16 -3.06 -18.32
CA PRO A 90 7.44 -3.78 -18.36
C PRO A 90 7.52 -4.99 -17.43
N HIS A 91 6.82 -4.97 -16.27
CA HIS A 91 7.00 -5.98 -15.22
C HIS A 91 5.74 -6.80 -14.90
N LYS A 92 4.62 -6.61 -15.59
CA LYS A 92 3.34 -7.28 -15.28
C LYS A 92 3.39 -8.81 -15.34
N ASP A 93 4.31 -9.36 -16.11
CA ASP A 93 4.51 -10.79 -16.28
C ASP A 93 5.65 -11.34 -15.38
N ASP A 94 6.30 -10.49 -14.58
CA ASP A 94 7.30 -10.90 -13.62
C ASP A 94 6.64 -11.41 -12.33
N THR A 95 6.84 -12.68 -12.02
CA THR A 95 6.26 -13.34 -10.84
C THR A 95 6.83 -12.85 -9.51
N ASP A 96 7.99 -12.19 -9.55
CA ASP A 96 8.68 -11.62 -8.38
C ASP A 96 8.29 -10.18 -8.10
N PHE A 97 7.41 -9.59 -8.91
CA PHE A 97 6.91 -8.23 -8.76
C PHE A 97 5.41 -8.18 -8.53
N VAL A 98 5.00 -7.33 -7.61
CA VAL A 98 3.60 -7.01 -7.33
C VAL A 98 3.41 -5.51 -7.31
N LEU A 99 2.52 -5.00 -8.15
CA LEU A 99 2.05 -3.63 -8.13
C LEU A 99 0.55 -3.62 -7.84
N VAL A 100 0.13 -2.86 -6.84
CA VAL A 100 -1.29 -2.62 -6.55
C VAL A 100 -1.54 -1.14 -6.29
N GLY A 101 -2.62 -0.61 -6.86
CA GLY A 101 -3.20 0.65 -6.44
C GLY A 101 -4.06 0.43 -5.20
N VAL A 102 -3.95 1.30 -4.20
CA VAL A 102 -4.77 1.29 -2.99
C VAL A 102 -5.67 2.53 -3.03
N ASP A 103 -6.92 2.32 -3.39
CA ASP A 103 -7.90 3.40 -3.49
C ASP A 103 -8.47 3.73 -2.11
N ARG A 104 -8.49 5.01 -1.79
CA ARG A 104 -8.86 5.48 -0.45
C ARG A 104 -10.26 6.06 -0.41
N GLU A 105 -11.11 5.44 0.43
CA GLU A 105 -12.41 5.96 0.86
C GLU A 105 -13.43 6.12 -0.29
N GLU A 106 -13.33 5.28 -1.33
CA GLU A 106 -14.26 5.27 -2.46
C GLU A 106 -14.85 3.87 -2.68
N PRO A 107 -16.09 3.77 -3.14
CA PRO A 107 -16.71 2.50 -3.46
C PRO A 107 -16.16 1.93 -4.78
N ARG A 108 -16.28 0.62 -4.93
CA ARG A 108 -15.81 -0.16 -6.08
C ARG A 108 -16.15 0.47 -7.44
N GLU A 109 -17.38 0.85 -7.62
CA GLU A 109 -17.90 1.36 -8.90
C GLU A 109 -17.16 2.64 -9.35
N VAL A 110 -16.81 3.50 -8.38
CA VAL A 110 -16.03 4.72 -8.64
C VAL A 110 -14.61 4.34 -9.06
N VAL A 111 -14.00 3.37 -8.37
CA VAL A 111 -12.63 2.92 -8.67
C VAL A 111 -12.56 2.30 -10.07
N GLU A 112 -13.50 1.43 -10.42
CA GLU A 112 -13.57 0.80 -11.75
C GLU A 112 -13.78 1.84 -12.86
N GLU A 113 -14.69 2.81 -12.65
CA GLU A 113 -14.98 3.84 -13.65
C GLU A 113 -13.74 4.73 -13.92
N TYR A 114 -13.10 5.25 -12.87
CA TYR A 114 -11.99 6.18 -13.09
C TYR A 114 -10.73 5.50 -13.61
N THR A 115 -10.43 4.27 -13.19
CA THR A 115 -9.28 3.51 -13.69
C THR A 115 -9.45 3.12 -15.14
N ALA A 116 -10.65 2.68 -15.55
CA ALA A 116 -10.98 2.44 -16.95
C ALA A 116 -10.83 3.71 -17.81
N LYS A 117 -11.27 4.86 -17.29
CA LYS A 117 -11.16 6.15 -17.97
C LYS A 117 -9.72 6.63 -18.14
N ILE A 118 -8.84 6.33 -17.18
CA ILE A 118 -7.39 6.65 -17.25
C ILE A 118 -6.65 5.64 -18.13
N GLY A 119 -7.16 4.42 -18.26
CA GLY A 119 -6.51 3.31 -18.96
C GLY A 119 -5.52 2.54 -18.10
N THR A 120 -5.72 2.55 -16.77
CA THR A 120 -4.94 1.77 -15.81
C THR A 120 -5.34 0.31 -15.86
N THR A 121 -4.36 -0.60 -15.95
CA THR A 121 -4.57 -2.05 -16.00
C THR A 121 -3.97 -2.83 -14.84
N TYR A 122 -3.17 -2.19 -13.98
CA TYR A 122 -2.70 -2.83 -12.75
C TYR A 122 -3.83 -2.94 -11.71
N PRO A 123 -3.77 -4.00 -10.86
CA PRO A 123 -4.84 -4.30 -9.91
C PRO A 123 -5.08 -3.19 -8.89
N MET A 124 -6.35 -3.00 -8.49
CA MET A 124 -6.76 -2.01 -7.52
C MET A 124 -7.37 -2.66 -6.28
N LEU A 125 -6.95 -2.20 -5.10
CA LEU A 125 -7.46 -2.56 -3.79
C LEU A 125 -8.36 -1.47 -3.23
N LEU A 126 -9.38 -1.87 -2.47
CA LEU A 126 -10.40 -0.98 -1.91
C LEU A 126 -10.14 -0.73 -0.42
N ASP A 127 -9.55 0.40 -0.06
CA ASP A 127 -9.41 0.89 1.31
C ASP A 127 -10.60 1.82 1.67
N GLU A 128 -11.81 1.26 1.65
CA GLU A 128 -13.08 2.00 1.81
C GLU A 128 -13.15 2.84 3.10
N LYS A 129 -12.41 2.45 4.14
CA LYS A 129 -12.36 3.16 5.42
C LYS A 129 -11.14 4.07 5.55
N GLY A 130 -10.18 4.01 4.63
CA GLY A 130 -8.92 4.74 4.70
C GLY A 130 -8.00 4.28 5.84
N ASP A 131 -8.23 3.10 6.41
CA ASP A 131 -7.47 2.61 7.57
C ASP A 131 -6.08 2.13 7.15
N VAL A 132 -5.95 1.52 5.96
CA VAL A 132 -4.66 1.13 5.41
C VAL A 132 -3.83 2.37 5.08
N PHE A 133 -4.41 3.37 4.38
CA PHE A 133 -3.73 4.65 4.19
C PHE A 133 -3.26 5.26 5.52
N ALA A 134 -4.11 5.23 6.55
CA ALA A 134 -3.80 5.78 7.86
C ALA A 134 -2.74 4.99 8.65
N SER A 135 -2.39 3.78 8.24
CA SER A 135 -1.25 3.03 8.79
C SER A 135 0.09 3.44 8.17
N TYR A 136 0.07 4.01 6.97
CA TYR A 136 1.26 4.46 6.23
C TYR A 136 1.52 5.97 6.34
N ALA A 137 0.47 6.77 6.50
CA ALA A 137 0.57 8.23 6.52
C ALA A 137 -0.47 8.86 7.43
N LEU A 138 -0.26 10.13 7.81
CA LEU A 138 -1.28 10.87 8.56
C LEU A 138 -2.60 10.88 7.78
N ARG A 139 -3.71 10.49 8.43
CA ARG A 139 -5.03 10.37 7.80
C ARG A 139 -5.48 11.61 7.01
N LYS A 140 -5.07 12.80 7.45
CA LYS A 140 -5.42 14.07 6.78
C LYS A 140 -4.39 14.56 5.76
N SER A 141 -3.31 13.78 5.54
CA SER A 141 -2.28 14.15 4.57
C SER A 141 -2.74 13.91 3.13
N GLY A 142 -2.02 14.50 2.19
CA GLY A 142 -2.31 14.28 0.77
C GLY A 142 -2.04 12.85 0.35
N ILE A 143 -2.84 12.33 -0.58
CA ILE A 143 -2.92 10.90 -0.88
C ILE A 143 -1.83 10.37 -1.81
N THR A 144 -1.37 11.16 -2.82
CA THR A 144 -0.40 10.69 -3.82
C THR A 144 0.88 10.20 -3.17
N ARG A 145 1.08 8.88 -3.11
CA ARG A 145 2.21 8.23 -2.44
C ARG A 145 2.51 6.90 -3.11
N ASN A 146 3.80 6.57 -3.19
CA ASN A 146 4.24 5.23 -3.54
C ASN A 146 5.12 4.69 -2.42
N VAL A 147 4.91 3.44 -2.06
CA VAL A 147 5.70 2.69 -1.08
C VAL A 147 6.27 1.47 -1.78
N LEU A 148 7.59 1.43 -1.91
CA LEU A 148 8.30 0.27 -2.45
C LEU A 148 8.84 -0.57 -1.30
N ILE A 149 8.56 -1.87 -1.36
CA ILE A 149 8.82 -2.86 -0.32
C ILE A 149 9.66 -3.98 -0.92
N ASP A 150 10.72 -4.38 -0.22
CA ASP A 150 11.58 -5.47 -0.65
C ASP A 150 11.00 -6.87 -0.33
N ARG A 151 11.74 -7.91 -0.73
CA ARG A 151 11.35 -9.31 -0.52
C ARG A 151 11.18 -9.70 0.95
N ASP A 152 11.87 -9.01 1.87
CA ASP A 152 11.77 -9.22 3.31
C ASP A 152 10.59 -8.46 3.94
N GLY A 153 9.92 -7.60 3.16
CA GLY A 153 8.81 -6.78 3.59
C GLY A 153 9.22 -5.45 4.22
N ARG A 154 10.44 -5.00 3.97
CA ARG A 154 10.93 -3.70 4.43
C ARG A 154 10.68 -2.63 3.40
N ILE A 155 10.33 -1.46 3.86
CA ILE A 155 10.22 -0.25 3.03
C ILE A 155 11.62 0.12 2.54
N VAL A 156 11.81 0.18 1.22
CA VAL A 156 13.08 0.56 0.59
C VAL A 156 13.02 1.92 -0.11
N LYS A 157 11.81 2.38 -0.44
CA LYS A 157 11.60 3.70 -1.00
C LYS A 157 10.21 4.24 -0.71
N LEU A 158 10.15 5.54 -0.48
CA LEU A 158 8.93 6.32 -0.30
C LEU A 158 8.96 7.52 -1.25
N THR A 159 7.89 7.75 -2.00
CA THR A 159 7.74 8.95 -2.83
C THR A 159 6.48 9.73 -2.45
N ARG A 160 6.46 11.01 -2.75
CA ARG A 160 5.34 11.90 -2.45
C ARG A 160 5.08 12.83 -3.62
N ARG A 161 3.86 12.77 -4.20
CA ARG A 161 3.50 13.44 -5.44
C ARG A 161 4.24 12.84 -6.66
N PHE A 162 3.93 13.37 -7.84
CA PHE A 162 4.65 13.02 -9.06
C PHE A 162 5.72 14.08 -9.34
N VAL A 163 6.98 13.69 -9.12
CA VAL A 163 8.17 14.50 -9.41
C VAL A 163 9.08 13.66 -10.28
N GLU A 164 9.31 14.08 -11.52
CA GLU A 164 9.99 13.26 -12.54
C GLU A 164 11.35 12.66 -12.10
N PRO A 165 12.28 13.39 -11.46
CA PRO A 165 13.54 12.80 -10.98
C PRO A 165 13.32 11.70 -9.93
N GLU A 166 12.39 11.88 -8.97
CA GLU A 166 12.05 10.89 -7.96
C GLU A 166 11.38 9.66 -8.58
N PHE A 167 10.52 9.88 -9.56
CA PHE A 167 9.86 8.81 -10.29
C PHE A 167 10.86 7.98 -11.10
N ASN A 168 11.83 8.62 -11.78
CA ASN A 168 12.90 7.92 -12.48
C ASN A 168 13.72 7.06 -11.52
N ASP A 169 14.04 7.58 -10.33
CA ASP A 169 14.76 6.85 -9.30
C ASP A 169 13.92 5.70 -8.69
N LEU A 170 12.60 5.86 -8.59
CA LEU A 170 11.69 4.78 -8.21
C LEU A 170 11.75 3.63 -9.24
N VAL A 171 11.62 3.93 -10.54
CA VAL A 171 11.72 2.95 -11.63
C VAL A 171 13.06 2.21 -11.56
N ALA A 172 14.18 2.93 -11.51
CA ALA A 172 15.54 2.36 -11.45
C ALA A 172 15.73 1.48 -10.19
N THR A 173 15.09 1.84 -9.07
CA THR A 173 15.14 1.04 -7.84
C THR A 173 14.39 -0.28 -8.02
N ILE A 174 13.21 -0.27 -8.65
CA ILE A 174 12.45 -1.48 -8.97
C ILE A 174 13.28 -2.41 -9.86
N ASP A 175 13.80 -1.88 -10.98
CA ASP A 175 14.65 -2.65 -11.91
C ASP A 175 15.84 -3.30 -11.19
N SER A 176 16.51 -2.56 -10.31
CA SER A 176 17.65 -3.06 -9.52
C SER A 176 17.26 -4.17 -8.53
N LEU A 177 16.07 -4.11 -7.95
CA LEU A 177 15.58 -5.13 -7.01
C LEU A 177 15.17 -6.42 -7.75
N LEU A 178 14.61 -6.28 -8.96
CA LEU A 178 14.17 -7.43 -9.77
C LEU A 178 15.35 -8.12 -10.47
N ALA A 179 16.45 -7.42 -10.74
CA ALA A 179 17.67 -7.98 -11.34
C ALA A 179 18.49 -8.88 -10.38
N LYS A 180 18.11 -8.98 -9.11
CA LYS A 180 18.79 -9.81 -8.07
C LYS A 180 18.08 -11.14 -7.87
#